data_483eb7cedd51201ff8b3cd74d8c92858
#
_entry.id   483eb7cedd51201ff8b3cd74d8c92858
#
_cell.length_a   1.000
_cell.length_b   1.000
_cell.length_c   1.000
_cell.angle_alpha   90.00
_cell.angle_beta   90.00
_cell.angle_gamma   90.00
#
_symmetry.space_group_name_H-M   'P 1'
#
loop_
_entity.id
_entity.type
_entity.pdbx_description
1 polymer ?
#
loop_
_entity_poly.entity_id
_entity_poly.type
_entity_poly.pdbx_seq_one_letter_code
_entity_poly.pdbx_strand_id
1 'polypeptide(L)'
;MIANILRNLGVFSRFSSFGEAETYISMHGYDCVIVPPVEFSWNIEGEFSIKYSISNIPKWFTNFLRQINREAHNIIEYRPNIIVSDSRLSPVIAAKILGIPSIVILNQVKLLLSPRLREFWISRVFEKITGEILGTMWTIADRILVPDLPPPYTIASHNVWDTSTVARKLNYVGFTTPKSYVTLEHISKVANYLGLDRSKPIVFIHVSGPLETRMPIIRIAINACKQLCDNIQYIISEGKPKGNPEPKKLSGLGWYYEWCPVRDEIFAMSNLIVLRGGHVAISQAIRFGKPIITIPIENHGEQLGNSEKIAKIGLGLMLKSKQLNASQVAVAIHQILGDSKYQRKANELRTLTEKLNGIDNVVEIIRSYI
;
A
#
# COMPACT_ATOMS: atom_id res chain seq x y z
N MET A 1 10.47 8.89 -5.01
CA MET A 1 10.56 8.48 -6.42
C MET A 1 10.05 9.59 -7.36
N ILE A 2 8.81 10.07 -7.26
CA ILE A 2 8.31 11.22 -8.06
C ILE A 2 9.27 12.40 -7.97
N ALA A 3 9.69 12.79 -6.76
CA ALA A 3 10.66 13.87 -6.56
C ALA A 3 12.02 13.63 -7.22
N ASN A 4 12.50 12.36 -7.28
CA ASN A 4 13.75 12.07 -8.01
C ASN A 4 13.62 12.31 -9.51
N ILE A 5 12.47 11.95 -10.10
CA ILE A 5 12.23 12.21 -11.52
C ILE A 5 12.11 13.71 -11.76
N LEU A 6 11.38 14.43 -10.90
CA LEU A 6 11.27 15.88 -10.98
C LEU A 6 12.64 16.57 -10.87
N ARG A 7 13.50 16.11 -9.94
CA ARG A 7 14.89 16.61 -9.79
C ARG A 7 15.70 16.41 -11.08
N ASN A 8 15.58 15.24 -11.72
CA ASN A 8 16.27 14.97 -13.00
C ASN A 8 15.75 15.84 -14.16
N LEU A 9 14.53 16.37 -14.01
CA LEU A 9 13.93 17.33 -14.96
C LEU A 9 14.19 18.79 -14.57
N GLY A 10 15.07 19.05 -13.60
CA GLY A 10 15.41 20.39 -13.13
C GLY A 10 14.38 21.04 -12.20
N VAL A 11 13.41 20.28 -11.69
CA VAL A 11 12.40 20.77 -10.76
C VAL A 11 12.85 20.54 -9.31
N PHE A 12 13.00 21.60 -8.55
CA PHE A 12 13.38 21.53 -7.15
C PHE A 12 12.19 21.15 -6.29
N SER A 13 12.43 20.23 -5.35
CA SER A 13 11.42 19.79 -4.39
C SER A 13 11.94 19.98 -2.98
N ARG A 14 11.12 20.58 -2.11
CA ARG A 14 11.32 20.67 -0.67
C ARG A 14 10.19 19.96 0.03
N PHE A 15 10.47 19.36 1.17
CA PHE A 15 9.50 18.55 1.89
C PHE A 15 9.13 19.16 3.24
N SER A 16 7.94 18.85 3.70
CA SER A 16 7.53 18.99 5.08
C SER A 16 6.98 17.67 5.58
N SER A 17 7.46 17.20 6.72
CA SER A 17 7.03 15.92 7.28
C SER A 17 7.29 15.83 8.78
N PHE A 18 7.02 14.67 9.38
CA PHE A 18 7.30 14.37 10.78
C PHE A 18 7.65 12.90 10.98
N GLY A 19 8.28 12.57 12.13
CA GLY A 19 8.60 11.19 12.50
C GLY A 19 9.55 10.49 11.54
N GLU A 20 9.34 9.21 11.33
CA GLU A 20 10.20 8.37 10.48
C GLU A 20 10.25 8.83 9.02
N ALA A 21 9.18 9.46 8.53
CA ALA A 21 9.13 9.97 7.16
C ALA A 21 10.12 11.13 6.93
N GLU A 22 10.30 12.02 7.92
CA GLU A 22 11.31 13.07 7.88
C GLU A 22 12.72 12.47 7.75
N THR A 23 13.06 11.52 8.62
CA THR A 23 14.35 10.82 8.59
C THR A 23 14.59 10.16 7.23
N TYR A 24 13.58 9.48 6.68
CA TYR A 24 13.68 8.84 5.38
C TYR A 24 13.93 9.85 4.24
N ILE A 25 13.23 10.99 4.25
CA ILE A 25 13.37 12.05 3.25
C ILE A 25 14.79 12.63 3.29
N SER A 26 15.29 12.95 4.49
CA SER A 26 16.63 13.50 4.71
C SER A 26 17.74 12.53 4.29
N MET A 27 17.58 11.22 4.55
CA MET A 27 18.52 10.18 4.08
C MET A 27 18.62 10.11 2.55
N HIS A 28 17.59 10.56 1.81
CA HIS A 28 17.60 10.62 0.34
C HIS A 28 18.10 11.97 -0.19
N GLY A 29 18.68 12.83 0.66
CA GLY A 29 19.28 14.10 0.26
C GLY A 29 18.25 15.16 -0.14
N TYR A 30 17.07 15.14 0.48
CA TYR A 30 16.08 16.19 0.37
C TYR A 30 16.01 17.03 1.62
N ASP A 31 15.80 18.33 1.43
CA ASP A 31 15.51 19.25 2.52
C ASP A 31 14.08 19.02 3.05
N CYS A 32 13.96 18.82 4.35
CA CYS A 32 12.69 18.49 5.01
C CYS A 32 12.46 19.37 6.23
N VAL A 33 11.39 20.13 6.21
CA VAL A 33 10.94 20.91 7.35
C VAL A 33 10.09 20.04 8.27
N ILE A 34 10.45 20.02 9.56
CA ILE A 34 9.69 19.27 10.57
C ILE A 34 8.44 20.05 10.95
N VAL A 35 7.30 19.36 10.92
CA VAL A 35 6.00 19.89 11.34
C VAL A 35 5.43 19.09 12.52
N PRO A 36 4.56 19.66 13.36
CA PRO A 36 3.97 18.97 14.51
C PRO A 36 3.24 17.69 14.07
N PRO A 37 3.42 16.55 14.76
CA PRO A 37 2.78 15.30 14.38
C PRO A 37 1.25 15.33 14.65
N VAL A 38 0.48 14.80 13.71
CA VAL A 38 -0.93 14.41 13.88
C VAL A 38 -1.00 12.93 13.54
N GLU A 39 -0.86 12.10 14.58
CA GLU A 39 -0.79 10.66 14.43
C GLU A 39 -2.02 10.02 15.07
N PHE A 40 -2.66 9.13 14.32
CA PHE A 40 -3.71 8.29 14.87
C PHE A 40 -3.10 7.16 15.69
N SER A 41 -3.70 6.88 16.84
CA SER A 41 -3.21 5.82 17.71
C SER A 41 -3.87 4.49 17.33
N TRP A 42 -3.00 3.53 17.02
CA TRP A 42 -3.39 2.15 16.77
C TRP A 42 -3.10 1.33 18.04
N ASN A 43 -3.97 0.39 18.36
CA ASN A 43 -3.65 -0.58 19.40
C ASN A 43 -2.64 -1.63 18.88
N ILE A 44 -2.12 -2.46 19.76
CA ILE A 44 -1.16 -3.52 19.44
C ILE A 44 -1.73 -4.51 18.40
N GLU A 45 -3.05 -4.62 18.31
CA GLU A 45 -3.74 -5.50 17.38
C GLU A 45 -3.95 -4.86 16.00
N GLY A 46 -3.47 -3.62 15.80
CA GLY A 46 -3.64 -2.87 14.54
C GLY A 46 -5.05 -2.31 14.37
N GLU A 47 -5.82 -2.18 15.45
CA GLU A 47 -7.14 -1.57 15.45
C GLU A 47 -7.05 -0.09 15.83
N PHE A 48 -7.93 0.71 15.25
CA PHE A 48 -8.11 2.10 15.67
C PHE A 48 -8.75 2.15 17.08
N SER A 49 -8.00 2.66 18.06
CA SER A 49 -8.50 2.79 19.43
C SER A 49 -9.40 4.02 19.58
N ILE A 50 -10.72 3.83 19.53
CA ILE A 50 -11.70 4.92 19.65
C ILE A 50 -11.54 5.65 20.99
N LYS A 51 -11.39 4.94 22.10
CA LYS A 51 -11.27 5.54 23.45
C LYS A 51 -10.04 6.44 23.55
N TYR A 52 -8.89 5.97 23.08
CA TYR A 52 -7.64 6.75 23.07
C TYR A 52 -7.71 7.90 22.06
N SER A 53 -8.38 7.68 20.95
CA SER A 53 -8.57 8.69 19.90
C SER A 53 -9.42 9.86 20.38
N ILE A 54 -10.55 9.59 21.06
CA ILE A 54 -11.43 10.64 21.60
C ILE A 54 -10.69 11.53 22.62
N SER A 55 -9.91 10.94 23.52
CA SER A 55 -9.14 11.72 24.52
C SER A 55 -8.06 12.60 23.90
N ASN A 56 -7.57 12.26 22.72
CA ASN A 56 -6.52 13.02 22.02
C ASN A 56 -7.05 14.02 20.99
N ILE A 57 -8.36 14.09 20.72
CA ILE A 57 -8.95 15.02 19.74
C ILE A 57 -8.50 16.48 19.97
N PRO A 58 -8.52 17.07 21.21
CA PRO A 58 -8.08 18.44 21.41
C PRO A 58 -6.62 18.67 21.05
N LYS A 59 -5.75 17.70 21.38
CA LYS A 59 -4.32 17.75 21.03
C LYS A 59 -4.11 17.64 19.52
N TRP A 60 -4.83 16.74 18.85
CA TRP A 60 -4.76 16.60 17.38
C TRP A 60 -5.24 17.84 16.67
N PHE A 61 -6.34 18.44 17.13
CA PHE A 61 -6.85 19.69 16.56
C PHE A 61 -5.85 20.83 16.72
N THR A 62 -5.27 20.99 17.92
CA THR A 62 -4.23 22.00 18.17
C THR A 62 -3.01 21.78 17.28
N ASN A 63 -2.53 20.54 17.18
CA ASN A 63 -1.39 20.21 16.31
C ASN A 63 -1.73 20.41 14.84
N PHE A 64 -2.94 20.10 14.41
CA PHE A 64 -3.39 20.34 13.04
C PHE A 64 -3.38 21.85 12.69
N LEU A 65 -3.88 22.70 13.59
CA LEU A 65 -3.81 24.15 13.38
C LEU A 65 -2.35 24.65 13.35
N ARG A 66 -1.50 24.13 14.22
CA ARG A 66 -0.04 24.42 14.20
C ARG A 66 0.61 23.95 12.90
N GLN A 67 0.21 22.79 12.36
CA GLN A 67 0.68 22.34 11.05
C GLN A 67 0.27 23.32 9.94
N ILE A 68 -1.01 23.73 9.88
CA ILE A 68 -1.46 24.70 8.87
C ILE A 68 -0.65 25.99 8.94
N ASN A 69 -0.43 26.52 10.14
CA ASN A 69 0.37 27.73 10.33
C ASN A 69 1.83 27.52 9.87
N ARG A 70 2.46 26.38 10.23
CA ARG A 70 3.83 26.08 9.81
C ARG A 70 3.96 25.90 8.31
N GLU A 71 2.99 25.23 7.68
CA GLU A 71 2.94 25.08 6.22
C GLU A 71 2.74 26.44 5.51
N ALA A 72 1.90 27.32 6.06
CA ALA A 72 1.75 28.67 5.51
C ALA A 72 3.06 29.46 5.55
N HIS A 73 3.82 29.40 6.66
CA HIS A 73 5.14 30.02 6.74
C HIS A 73 6.11 29.43 5.73
N ASN A 74 6.14 28.10 5.59
CA ASN A 74 6.99 27.44 4.60
C ASN A 74 6.66 27.89 3.17
N ILE A 75 5.37 28.00 2.82
CA ILE A 75 4.92 28.44 1.49
C ILE A 75 5.33 29.90 1.25
N ILE A 76 5.19 30.79 2.22
CA ILE A 76 5.59 32.21 2.11
C ILE A 76 7.13 32.32 1.91
N GLU A 77 7.91 31.52 2.66
CA GLU A 77 9.37 31.53 2.60
C GLU A 77 9.90 31.01 1.27
N TYR A 78 9.37 29.84 0.80
CA TYR A 78 9.91 29.14 -0.38
C TYR A 78 9.24 29.48 -1.70
N ARG A 79 8.06 30.08 -1.66
CA ARG A 79 7.26 30.51 -2.84
C ARG A 79 7.14 29.40 -3.90
N PRO A 80 6.66 28.21 -3.54
CA PRO A 80 6.53 27.12 -4.50
C PRO A 80 5.49 27.44 -5.57
N ASN A 81 5.69 26.91 -6.78
CA ASN A 81 4.68 27.00 -7.86
C ASN A 81 3.45 26.13 -7.55
N ILE A 82 3.64 25.03 -6.84
CA ILE A 82 2.60 24.06 -6.53
C ILE A 82 2.90 23.33 -5.20
N ILE A 83 1.85 22.97 -4.48
CA ILE A 83 1.90 22.08 -3.33
C ILE A 83 1.42 20.70 -3.73
N VAL A 84 2.24 19.67 -3.44
CA VAL A 84 1.86 18.26 -3.61
C VAL A 84 1.80 17.60 -2.23
N SER A 85 0.62 17.16 -1.82
CA SER A 85 0.41 16.53 -0.52
C SER A 85 0.14 15.03 -0.67
N ASP A 86 0.88 14.22 0.08
CA ASP A 86 0.58 12.80 0.25
C ASP A 86 -0.25 12.62 1.52
N SER A 87 -1.58 12.51 1.33
CA SER A 87 -2.57 12.21 2.38
C SER A 87 -2.58 13.17 3.59
N ARG A 88 -2.04 14.40 3.46
CA ARG A 88 -2.06 15.44 4.50
C ARG A 88 -2.93 16.62 4.06
N LEU A 89 -3.86 17.03 4.93
CA LEU A 89 -4.80 18.12 4.63
C LEU A 89 -4.23 19.50 4.96
N SER A 90 -3.35 19.60 5.95
CA SER A 90 -2.76 20.87 6.40
C SER A 90 -2.05 21.67 5.31
N PRO A 91 -1.17 21.07 4.44
CA PRO A 91 -0.54 21.83 3.36
C PRO A 91 -1.56 22.24 2.27
N VAL A 92 -2.62 21.46 2.04
CA VAL A 92 -3.68 21.79 1.08
C VAL A 92 -4.45 23.02 1.55
N ILE A 93 -4.81 23.10 2.84
CA ILE A 93 -5.48 24.26 3.42
C ILE A 93 -4.58 25.49 3.37
N ALA A 94 -3.31 25.36 3.77
CA ALA A 94 -2.35 26.47 3.73
C ALA A 94 -2.16 26.99 2.29
N ALA A 95 -2.04 26.11 1.31
CA ALA A 95 -1.97 26.47 -0.10
C ALA A 95 -3.20 27.24 -0.56
N LYS A 96 -4.40 26.78 -0.18
CA LYS A 96 -5.65 27.45 -0.54
C LYS A 96 -5.76 28.86 0.07
N ILE A 97 -5.34 29.03 1.32
CA ILE A 97 -5.32 30.36 1.99
C ILE A 97 -4.39 31.31 1.25
N LEU A 98 -3.27 30.84 0.75
CA LEU A 98 -2.23 31.65 0.09
C LEU A 98 -2.41 31.73 -1.44
N GLY A 99 -3.42 31.11 -2.01
CA GLY A 99 -3.69 31.13 -3.45
C GLY A 99 -2.71 30.31 -4.28
N ILE A 100 -2.00 29.35 -3.69
CA ILE A 100 -1.07 28.46 -4.39
C ILE A 100 -1.82 27.21 -4.87
N PRO A 101 -1.63 26.76 -6.11
CA PRO A 101 -2.21 25.51 -6.60
C PRO A 101 -1.81 24.31 -5.75
N SER A 102 -2.72 23.36 -5.55
CA SER A 102 -2.47 22.18 -4.75
C SER A 102 -2.98 20.89 -5.37
N ILE A 103 -2.18 19.86 -5.27
CA ILE A 103 -2.51 18.47 -5.64
C ILE A 103 -2.45 17.61 -4.40
N VAL A 104 -3.45 16.74 -4.21
CA VAL A 104 -3.39 15.71 -3.18
C VAL A 104 -3.35 14.33 -3.82
N ILE A 105 -2.44 13.49 -3.35
CA ILE A 105 -2.33 12.08 -3.72
C ILE A 105 -2.87 11.28 -2.54
N LEU A 106 -3.94 10.49 -2.75
CA LEU A 106 -4.52 9.69 -1.69
C LEU A 106 -5.29 8.47 -2.23
N ASN A 107 -5.19 7.37 -1.52
CA ASN A 107 -5.95 6.14 -1.75
C ASN A 107 -7.02 5.91 -0.67
N GLN A 108 -7.18 6.83 0.26
CA GLN A 108 -8.13 6.76 1.36
C GLN A 108 -8.81 8.13 1.55
N VAL A 109 -10.04 8.23 1.04
CA VAL A 109 -10.86 9.45 1.17
C VAL A 109 -11.58 9.50 2.51
N LYS A 110 -11.93 8.33 3.06
CA LYS A 110 -12.64 8.19 4.33
C LYS A 110 -11.93 7.22 5.28
N LEU A 111 -12.16 7.38 6.58
CA LEU A 111 -11.74 6.41 7.59
C LEU A 111 -12.70 5.23 7.60
N LEU A 112 -12.18 4.02 7.43
CA LEU A 112 -12.95 2.79 7.58
C LEU A 112 -12.88 2.31 9.03
N LEU A 113 -14.02 2.14 9.65
CA LEU A 113 -14.12 1.51 10.95
C LEU A 113 -13.86 0.01 10.85
N SER A 114 -13.46 -0.61 11.97
CA SER A 114 -13.26 -2.05 12.01
C SER A 114 -14.57 -2.80 11.69
N PRO A 115 -14.53 -4.00 11.08
CA PRO A 115 -15.72 -4.77 10.74
C PRO A 115 -16.66 -5.01 11.90
N ARG A 116 -16.13 -5.23 13.11
CA ARG A 116 -16.94 -5.39 14.34
C ARG A 116 -17.79 -4.15 14.63
N LEU A 117 -17.22 -2.94 14.46
CA LEU A 117 -17.96 -1.71 14.67
C LEU A 117 -18.98 -1.48 13.57
N ARG A 118 -18.68 -1.89 12.34
CA ARG A 118 -19.60 -1.75 11.18
C ARG A 118 -20.82 -2.68 11.25
N GLU A 119 -20.87 -3.66 12.15
CA GLU A 119 -22.07 -4.43 12.45
C GLU A 119 -23.18 -3.54 13.01
N PHE A 120 -22.84 -2.49 13.74
CA PHE A 120 -23.80 -1.52 14.27
C PHE A 120 -24.17 -0.48 13.19
N TRP A 121 -25.47 -0.27 12.98
CA TRP A 121 -25.97 0.68 12.00
C TRP A 121 -25.50 2.13 12.27
N ILE A 122 -25.42 2.53 13.55
CA ILE A 122 -24.93 3.84 13.99
C ILE A 122 -23.51 4.07 13.50
N SER A 123 -22.64 3.07 13.62
CA SER A 123 -21.25 3.15 13.16
C SER A 123 -21.14 3.33 11.65
N ARG A 124 -22.02 2.70 10.88
CA ARG A 124 -22.08 2.87 9.41
C ARG A 124 -22.56 4.28 9.04
N VAL A 125 -23.55 4.84 9.75
CA VAL A 125 -24.01 6.21 9.57
C VAL A 125 -22.88 7.19 9.92
N PHE A 126 -22.19 6.98 11.03
CA PHE A 126 -21.05 7.80 11.44
C PHE A 126 -19.92 7.76 10.39
N GLU A 127 -19.56 6.57 9.89
CA GLU A 127 -18.56 6.39 8.83
C GLU A 127 -18.96 7.16 7.55
N LYS A 128 -20.25 7.12 7.18
CA LYS A 128 -20.75 7.84 6.02
C LYS A 128 -20.66 9.35 6.21
N ILE A 129 -21.12 9.87 7.34
CA ILE A 129 -21.10 11.32 7.63
C ILE A 129 -19.66 11.84 7.68
N THR A 130 -18.77 11.15 8.43
CA THR A 130 -17.36 11.54 8.53
C THR A 130 -16.64 11.41 7.18
N GLY A 131 -17.01 10.42 6.38
CA GLY A 131 -16.50 10.24 5.02
C GLY A 131 -16.89 11.41 4.10
N GLU A 132 -18.14 11.87 4.14
CA GLU A 132 -18.58 13.05 3.34
C GLU A 132 -17.90 14.32 3.82
N ILE A 133 -17.72 14.53 5.13
CA ILE A 133 -16.99 15.68 5.67
C ILE A 133 -15.54 15.68 5.18
N LEU A 134 -14.82 14.57 5.37
CA LEU A 134 -13.43 14.42 4.91
C LEU A 134 -13.33 14.54 3.39
N GLY A 135 -14.28 13.91 2.66
CA GLY A 135 -14.37 14.02 1.21
C GLY A 135 -14.49 15.47 0.76
N THR A 136 -15.36 16.23 1.41
CA THR A 136 -15.53 17.67 1.14
C THR A 136 -14.25 18.46 1.41
N MET A 137 -13.55 18.17 2.52
CA MET A 137 -12.28 18.83 2.84
C MET A 137 -11.20 18.55 1.78
N TRP A 138 -11.14 17.32 1.25
CA TRP A 138 -10.21 17.02 0.17
C TRP A 138 -10.51 17.78 -1.13
N THR A 139 -11.77 18.16 -1.37
CA THR A 139 -12.14 18.95 -2.57
C THR A 139 -11.60 20.38 -2.56
N ILE A 140 -10.98 20.84 -1.47
CA ILE A 140 -10.25 22.11 -1.39
C ILE A 140 -9.03 22.09 -2.34
N ALA A 141 -8.41 20.92 -2.52
CA ALA A 141 -7.34 20.75 -3.50
C ALA A 141 -7.84 20.96 -4.94
N ASP A 142 -6.97 21.48 -5.80
CA ASP A 142 -7.28 21.68 -7.22
C ASP A 142 -7.40 20.35 -7.96
N ARG A 143 -6.57 19.36 -7.55
CA ARG A 143 -6.60 18.00 -8.07
C ARG A 143 -6.51 16.97 -6.96
N ILE A 144 -7.28 15.88 -7.11
CA ILE A 144 -7.20 14.70 -6.24
C ILE A 144 -6.77 13.53 -7.12
N LEU A 145 -5.57 13.03 -6.87
CA LEU A 145 -4.98 11.92 -7.62
C LEU A 145 -5.10 10.63 -6.79
N VAL A 146 -5.72 9.62 -7.38
CA VAL A 146 -5.85 8.30 -6.79
C VAL A 146 -4.78 7.39 -7.39
N PRO A 147 -3.79 6.92 -6.60
CA PRO A 147 -2.71 6.06 -7.09
C PRO A 147 -3.19 4.61 -7.23
N ASP A 148 -4.23 4.39 -8.00
CA ASP A 148 -4.91 3.11 -8.21
C ASP A 148 -5.43 2.99 -9.65
N LEU A 149 -5.87 1.79 -10.02
CA LEU A 149 -6.58 1.56 -11.28
C LEU A 149 -7.98 2.18 -11.23
N PRO A 150 -8.51 2.65 -12.37
CA PRO A 150 -9.87 3.17 -12.43
C PRO A 150 -10.91 2.05 -12.21
N PRO A 151 -12.16 2.42 -11.88
CA PRO A 151 -13.27 1.46 -11.87
C PRO A 151 -13.37 0.68 -13.19
N PRO A 152 -13.72 -0.61 -13.15
CA PRO A 152 -14.13 -1.40 -11.99
C PRO A 152 -12.96 -2.02 -11.19
N TYR A 153 -11.71 -1.76 -11.53
CA TYR A 153 -10.52 -2.46 -11.00
C TYR A 153 -9.85 -1.76 -9.82
N THR A 154 -10.41 -0.67 -9.30
CA THR A 154 -9.89 0.05 -8.15
C THR A 154 -9.76 -0.85 -6.93
N ILE A 155 -8.55 -1.06 -6.44
CA ILE A 155 -8.27 -1.93 -5.29
C ILE A 155 -8.79 -1.31 -4.00
N ALA A 156 -8.48 -0.02 -3.78
CA ALA A 156 -8.93 0.74 -2.61
C ALA A 156 -10.40 1.20 -2.70
N SER A 157 -11.25 0.51 -3.48
CA SER A 157 -12.62 0.94 -3.76
C SER A 157 -13.45 1.22 -2.50
N HIS A 158 -13.31 0.42 -1.43
CA HIS A 158 -14.00 0.63 -0.16
C HIS A 158 -13.59 1.92 0.56
N ASN A 159 -12.38 2.42 0.30
CA ASN A 159 -11.85 3.64 0.91
C ASN A 159 -12.14 4.90 0.07
N VAL A 160 -12.38 4.73 -1.24
CA VAL A 160 -12.49 5.84 -2.21
C VAL A 160 -13.92 6.07 -2.65
N TRP A 161 -14.73 5.01 -2.80
CA TRP A 161 -16.13 5.11 -3.22
C TRP A 161 -17.07 5.42 -2.06
N ASP A 162 -18.31 5.71 -2.34
CA ASP A 162 -19.39 6.06 -1.42
C ASP A 162 -19.32 7.49 -0.83
N THR A 163 -18.43 8.36 -1.32
CA THR A 163 -18.44 9.77 -1.00
C THR A 163 -18.84 10.55 -2.26
N SER A 164 -20.11 10.98 -2.30
CA SER A 164 -20.70 11.59 -3.48
C SER A 164 -20.03 12.92 -3.87
N THR A 165 -19.57 13.65 -2.86
CA THR A 165 -18.99 14.99 -3.03
C THR A 165 -17.63 14.94 -3.72
N VAL A 166 -16.79 13.97 -3.39
CA VAL A 166 -15.42 13.89 -3.92
C VAL A 166 -15.33 13.10 -5.23
N ALA A 167 -16.30 12.21 -5.49
CA ALA A 167 -16.27 11.27 -6.62
C ALA A 167 -16.02 11.93 -7.98
N ARG A 168 -16.55 13.16 -8.18
CA ARG A 168 -16.39 13.92 -9.42
C ARG A 168 -14.99 14.52 -9.62
N LYS A 169 -14.19 14.64 -8.56
CA LYS A 169 -12.83 15.21 -8.58
C LYS A 169 -11.72 14.16 -8.58
N LEU A 170 -12.06 12.87 -8.46
CA LEU A 170 -11.07 11.80 -8.41
C LEU A 170 -10.46 11.57 -9.79
N ASN A 171 -9.13 11.66 -9.86
CA ASN A 171 -8.35 11.31 -11.04
C ASN A 171 -7.54 10.04 -10.74
N TYR A 172 -7.92 8.92 -11.37
CA TYR A 172 -7.19 7.66 -11.25
C TYR A 172 -5.96 7.71 -12.15
N VAL A 173 -4.78 7.75 -11.53
CA VAL A 173 -3.52 7.92 -12.27
C VAL A 173 -2.80 6.60 -12.54
N GLY A 174 -3.24 5.51 -11.95
CA GLY A 174 -2.53 4.24 -11.93
C GLY A 174 -1.59 4.12 -10.73
N PHE A 175 -1.00 2.95 -10.54
CA PHE A 175 -0.15 2.70 -9.38
C PHE A 175 1.13 3.53 -9.39
N THR A 176 1.44 4.17 -8.27
CA THR A 176 2.68 4.93 -8.05
C THR A 176 3.79 4.09 -7.41
N THR A 177 3.60 2.77 -7.28
CA THR A 177 4.69 1.86 -6.89
C THR A 177 5.80 1.86 -7.94
N PRO A 178 7.08 1.72 -7.55
CA PRO A 178 8.19 1.69 -8.48
C PRO A 178 7.98 0.67 -9.60
N LYS A 179 8.32 1.04 -10.84
CA LYS A 179 8.62 0.03 -11.85
C LYS A 179 9.90 -0.66 -11.38
N SER A 180 9.81 -1.94 -11.10
CA SER A 180 11.00 -2.73 -10.84
C SER A 180 11.72 -3.00 -12.15
N TYR A 181 12.98 -2.58 -12.25
CA TYR A 181 13.84 -2.87 -13.41
C TYR A 181 14.53 -4.23 -13.20
N VAL A 182 13.71 -5.27 -13.06
CA VAL A 182 14.24 -6.64 -12.93
C VAL A 182 14.53 -7.20 -14.31
N THR A 183 15.80 -7.46 -14.59
CA THR A 183 16.23 -8.09 -15.83
C THR A 183 16.19 -9.63 -15.71
N LEU A 184 16.16 -10.32 -16.85
CA LEU A 184 16.26 -11.80 -16.85
C LEU A 184 17.57 -12.28 -16.23
N GLU A 185 18.65 -11.52 -16.34
CA GLU A 185 19.93 -11.81 -15.70
C GLU A 185 19.82 -11.76 -14.18
N HIS A 186 19.21 -10.71 -13.62
CA HIS A 186 18.97 -10.60 -12.18
C HIS A 186 18.13 -11.77 -11.65
N ILE A 187 17.05 -12.11 -12.36
CA ILE A 187 16.19 -13.25 -12.02
C ILE A 187 17.02 -14.55 -12.00
N SER A 188 17.84 -14.78 -13.04
CA SER A 188 18.65 -15.98 -13.16
C SER A 188 19.71 -16.06 -12.06
N LYS A 189 20.37 -14.97 -11.70
CA LYS A 189 21.33 -14.91 -10.59
C LYS A 189 20.67 -15.29 -9.26
N VAL A 190 19.49 -14.74 -8.97
CA VAL A 190 18.76 -15.06 -7.72
C VAL A 190 18.25 -16.49 -7.72
N ALA A 191 17.71 -16.98 -8.85
CA ALA A 191 17.27 -18.38 -8.97
C ALA A 191 18.41 -19.36 -8.74
N ASN A 192 19.56 -19.12 -9.35
CA ASN A 192 20.77 -19.95 -9.18
C ASN A 192 21.30 -19.91 -7.74
N TYR A 193 21.36 -18.72 -7.13
CA TYR A 193 21.79 -18.55 -5.74
C TYR A 193 20.94 -19.34 -4.76
N LEU A 194 19.61 -19.36 -4.96
CA LEU A 194 18.66 -20.10 -4.14
C LEU A 194 18.49 -21.57 -4.60
N GLY A 195 19.12 -21.99 -5.69
CA GLY A 195 18.93 -23.33 -6.24
C GLY A 195 17.49 -23.61 -6.66
N LEU A 196 16.80 -22.60 -7.23
CA LEU A 196 15.42 -22.72 -7.68
C LEU A 196 15.34 -23.25 -9.10
N ASP A 197 14.46 -24.22 -9.31
CA ASP A 197 14.10 -24.75 -10.63
C ASP A 197 12.93 -23.94 -11.22
N ARG A 198 13.21 -23.11 -12.21
CA ARG A 198 12.21 -22.23 -12.85
C ARG A 198 11.14 -22.97 -13.64
N SER A 199 11.28 -24.29 -13.87
CA SER A 199 10.23 -25.12 -14.48
C SER A 199 9.15 -25.51 -13.48
N LYS A 200 9.43 -25.40 -12.19
CA LYS A 200 8.50 -25.71 -11.09
C LYS A 200 7.83 -24.44 -10.55
N PRO A 201 6.56 -24.55 -10.09
CA PRO A 201 5.88 -23.42 -9.47
C PRO A 201 6.63 -22.85 -8.28
N ILE A 202 6.71 -21.53 -8.21
CA ILE A 202 7.30 -20.76 -7.10
C ILE A 202 6.20 -19.95 -6.41
N VAL A 203 6.06 -20.12 -5.10
CA VAL A 203 5.13 -19.36 -4.26
C VAL A 203 5.92 -18.41 -3.38
N PHE A 204 5.64 -17.11 -3.48
CA PHE A 204 6.24 -16.12 -2.61
C PHE A 204 5.24 -15.69 -1.53
N ILE A 205 5.60 -15.89 -0.27
CA ILE A 205 4.79 -15.53 0.90
C ILE A 205 5.46 -14.34 1.57
N HIS A 206 4.92 -13.13 1.33
CA HIS A 206 5.46 -11.89 1.89
C HIS A 206 4.53 -11.36 2.97
N VAL A 207 4.88 -11.61 4.24
CA VAL A 207 4.09 -11.22 5.42
C VAL A 207 4.77 -10.06 6.12
N SER A 208 4.31 -8.84 5.87
CA SER A 208 4.75 -7.63 6.56
C SER A 208 3.75 -7.16 7.61
N GLY A 209 4.14 -6.18 8.43
CA GLY A 209 3.27 -5.59 9.47
C GLY A 209 3.82 -5.78 10.89
N PRO A 210 3.03 -5.44 11.93
CA PRO A 210 3.43 -5.58 13.32
C PRO A 210 3.81 -7.01 13.70
N LEU A 211 4.79 -7.17 14.58
CA LEU A 211 5.38 -8.46 14.95
C LEU A 211 4.32 -9.44 15.47
N GLU A 212 3.42 -8.95 16.31
CA GLU A 212 2.38 -9.70 17.00
C GLU A 212 1.41 -10.35 16.01
N THR A 213 1.07 -9.64 14.94
CA THR A 213 0.16 -10.13 13.90
C THR A 213 0.86 -10.91 12.80
N ARG A 214 2.18 -10.69 12.62
CA ARG A 214 3.00 -11.28 11.58
C ARG A 214 3.45 -12.71 11.90
N MET A 215 3.99 -12.92 13.10
CA MET A 215 4.59 -14.20 13.48
C MET A 215 3.62 -15.39 13.48
N PRO A 216 2.36 -15.25 13.94
CA PRO A 216 1.37 -16.34 13.82
C PRO A 216 1.16 -16.79 12.37
N ILE A 217 1.06 -15.83 11.43
CA ILE A 217 0.83 -16.15 10.02
C ILE A 217 2.07 -16.81 9.40
N ILE A 218 3.28 -16.36 9.74
CA ILE A 218 4.51 -16.99 9.27
C ILE A 218 4.59 -18.45 9.73
N ARG A 219 4.25 -18.75 10.99
CA ARG A 219 4.21 -20.12 11.50
C ARG A 219 3.20 -21.00 10.73
N ILE A 220 2.01 -20.45 10.47
CA ILE A 220 0.99 -21.14 9.67
C ILE A 220 1.51 -21.37 8.25
N ALA A 221 2.14 -20.37 7.63
CA ALA A 221 2.70 -20.46 6.28
C ALA A 221 3.80 -21.53 6.18
N ILE A 222 4.75 -21.57 7.14
CA ILE A 222 5.79 -22.61 7.19
C ILE A 222 5.16 -24.01 7.29
N ASN A 223 4.13 -24.17 8.13
CA ASN A 223 3.45 -25.45 8.28
C ASN A 223 2.60 -25.81 7.05
N ALA A 224 2.03 -24.83 6.35
CA ALA A 224 1.33 -25.04 5.10
C ALA A 224 2.28 -25.52 4.00
N CYS A 225 3.45 -24.90 3.91
CA CYS A 225 4.47 -25.26 2.92
C CYS A 225 4.99 -26.70 3.09
N LYS A 226 4.99 -27.24 4.31
CA LYS A 226 5.32 -28.65 4.56
C LYS A 226 4.28 -29.64 4.02
N GLN A 227 3.06 -29.15 3.72
CA GLN A 227 1.96 -29.94 3.16
C GLN A 227 1.87 -29.81 1.63
N LEU A 228 2.70 -28.95 1.02
CA LEU A 228 2.75 -28.80 -0.43
C LEU A 228 3.47 -30.00 -1.06
N CYS A 229 3.09 -30.30 -2.31
CA CYS A 229 3.75 -31.33 -3.09
C CYS A 229 5.24 -30.98 -3.30
N ASP A 230 6.11 -31.97 -3.45
CA ASP A 230 7.57 -31.82 -3.61
C ASP A 230 7.98 -31.04 -4.88
N ASN A 231 7.04 -30.76 -5.76
CA ASN A 231 7.28 -29.96 -6.97
C ASN A 231 7.00 -28.47 -6.79
N ILE A 232 6.49 -28.01 -5.63
CA ILE A 232 6.22 -26.58 -5.36
C ILE A 232 7.34 -26.01 -4.51
N GLN A 233 7.99 -24.98 -5.01
CA GLN A 233 9.03 -24.23 -4.32
C GLN A 233 8.39 -23.02 -3.60
N TYR A 234 8.96 -22.63 -2.46
CA TYR A 234 8.41 -21.50 -1.73
C TYR A 234 9.49 -20.65 -1.08
N ILE A 235 9.20 -19.36 -1.01
CA ILE A 235 10.06 -18.37 -0.36
C ILE A 235 9.16 -17.59 0.61
N ILE A 236 9.56 -17.51 1.87
CA ILE A 236 8.84 -16.76 2.91
C ILE A 236 9.68 -15.55 3.28
N SER A 237 9.09 -14.36 3.22
CA SER A 237 9.72 -13.12 3.67
C SER A 237 8.91 -12.52 4.82
N GLU A 238 9.59 -12.28 5.93
CA GLU A 238 9.02 -11.63 7.11
C GLU A 238 8.80 -10.13 6.91
N GLY A 239 9.53 -9.50 5.97
CA GLY A 239 9.45 -8.06 5.75
C GLY A 239 9.88 -7.23 6.97
N LYS A 240 10.80 -7.75 7.80
CA LYS A 240 11.30 -7.10 9.01
C LYS A 240 12.31 -6.01 8.65
N PRO A 241 12.03 -4.74 8.93
CA PRO A 241 13.01 -3.68 8.71
C PRO A 241 14.31 -3.97 9.50
N LYS A 242 15.47 -3.80 8.84
CA LYS A 242 16.79 -4.10 9.41
C LYS A 242 16.98 -5.58 9.86
N GLY A 243 16.14 -6.49 9.37
CA GLY A 243 16.33 -7.94 9.56
C GLY A 243 17.52 -8.46 8.76
N ASN A 244 17.96 -9.69 9.08
CA ASN A 244 19.06 -10.33 8.35
C ASN A 244 18.66 -10.52 6.87
N PRO A 245 19.45 -10.03 5.90
CA PRO A 245 19.19 -10.20 4.47
C PRO A 245 19.57 -11.59 3.94
N GLU A 246 20.32 -12.39 4.69
CA GLU A 246 20.75 -13.72 4.27
C GLU A 246 19.61 -14.75 4.36
N PRO A 247 19.35 -15.53 3.30
CA PRO A 247 18.29 -16.53 3.29
C PRO A 247 18.67 -17.74 4.16
N LYS A 248 17.67 -18.22 4.89
CA LYS A 248 17.77 -19.47 5.67
C LYS A 248 17.03 -20.58 4.93
N LYS A 249 17.69 -21.72 4.71
CA LYS A 249 17.05 -22.89 4.12
C LYS A 249 15.98 -23.45 5.07
N LEU A 250 14.81 -23.69 4.54
CA LEU A 250 13.74 -24.43 5.21
C LEU A 250 13.69 -25.88 4.73
N SER A 251 12.85 -26.71 5.36
CA SER A 251 12.60 -28.07 4.91
C SER A 251 12.09 -28.12 3.47
N GLY A 252 12.45 -29.14 2.71
CA GLY A 252 12.05 -29.30 1.31
C GLY A 252 12.63 -28.22 0.40
N LEU A 253 11.81 -27.67 -0.49
CA LEU A 253 12.20 -26.67 -1.50
C LEU A 253 11.97 -25.23 -1.03
N GLY A 254 12.18 -24.94 0.26
CA GLY A 254 11.81 -23.67 0.88
C GLY A 254 12.98 -22.80 1.33
N TRP A 255 12.73 -21.49 1.32
CA TRP A 255 13.62 -20.45 1.82
C TRP A 255 12.88 -19.45 2.72
N TYR A 256 13.61 -18.88 3.67
CA TYR A 256 13.10 -17.86 4.58
C TYR A 256 14.06 -16.67 4.68
N TYR A 257 13.48 -15.47 4.58
CA TYR A 257 14.16 -14.19 4.78
C TYR A 257 13.52 -13.42 5.94
N GLU A 258 14.31 -12.88 6.84
CA GLU A 258 13.86 -11.83 7.74
C GLU A 258 13.62 -10.53 6.96
N TRP A 259 14.61 -10.13 6.15
CA TRP A 259 14.52 -9.05 5.16
C TRP A 259 14.92 -9.59 3.80
N CYS A 260 14.07 -9.44 2.81
CA CYS A 260 14.35 -9.95 1.47
C CYS A 260 14.85 -8.82 0.55
N PRO A 261 16.18 -8.71 0.31
CA PRO A 261 16.74 -7.66 -0.54
C PRO A 261 16.43 -7.86 -2.03
N VAL A 262 16.17 -9.09 -2.44
CA VAL A 262 15.86 -9.50 -3.83
C VAL A 262 14.36 -9.74 -4.02
N ARG A 263 13.56 -8.94 -3.32
CA ARG A 263 12.10 -9.10 -3.31
C ARG A 263 11.48 -8.99 -4.70
N ASP A 264 11.95 -8.07 -5.52
CA ASP A 264 11.38 -7.78 -6.83
C ASP A 264 11.69 -8.89 -7.83
N GLU A 265 12.89 -9.48 -7.76
CA GLU A 265 13.26 -10.67 -8.53
C GLU A 265 12.37 -11.86 -8.15
N ILE A 266 12.11 -12.04 -6.86
CA ILE A 266 11.22 -13.11 -6.38
C ILE A 266 9.78 -12.85 -6.83
N PHE A 267 9.27 -11.61 -6.77
CA PHE A 267 7.98 -11.27 -7.35
C PHE A 267 7.93 -11.63 -8.84
N ALA A 268 8.97 -11.29 -9.60
CA ALA A 268 9.03 -11.54 -11.03
C ALA A 268 9.00 -13.03 -11.38
N MET A 269 9.72 -13.88 -10.63
CA MET A 269 9.82 -15.31 -10.90
C MET A 269 8.67 -16.14 -10.30
N SER A 270 7.91 -15.62 -9.34
CA SER A 270 6.83 -16.36 -8.67
C SER A 270 5.61 -16.58 -9.55
N ASN A 271 4.90 -17.68 -9.30
CA ASN A 271 3.63 -18.01 -9.93
C ASN A 271 2.43 -17.57 -9.09
N LEU A 272 2.64 -17.36 -7.80
CA LEU A 272 1.63 -16.95 -6.82
C LEU A 272 2.28 -16.13 -5.71
N ILE A 273 1.59 -15.06 -5.27
CA ILE A 273 2.02 -14.22 -4.17
C ILE A 273 0.99 -14.31 -3.02
N VAL A 274 1.48 -14.54 -1.80
CA VAL A 274 0.66 -14.48 -0.58
C VAL A 274 1.00 -13.20 0.20
N LEU A 275 -0.01 -12.37 0.49
CA LEU A 275 0.14 -11.03 1.06
C LEU A 275 -0.82 -10.77 2.23
N ARG A 276 -0.62 -9.66 2.95
CA ARG A 276 -1.52 -9.17 4.02
C ARG A 276 -2.68 -8.29 3.54
N GLY A 277 -2.74 -7.93 2.26
CA GLY A 277 -3.80 -7.06 1.72
C GLY A 277 -3.47 -5.55 1.73
N GLY A 278 -2.22 -5.16 2.03
CA GLY A 278 -1.77 -3.77 1.89
C GLY A 278 -1.73 -3.34 0.42
N HIS A 279 -2.21 -2.12 0.13
CA HIS A 279 -2.36 -1.59 -1.23
C HIS A 279 -1.06 -1.63 -2.05
N VAL A 280 0.07 -1.21 -1.45
CA VAL A 280 1.39 -1.18 -2.13
C VAL A 280 1.84 -2.58 -2.57
N ALA A 281 1.69 -3.60 -1.72
CA ALA A 281 2.10 -4.96 -2.05
C ALA A 281 1.19 -5.60 -3.10
N ILE A 282 -0.11 -5.33 -3.04
CA ILE A 282 -1.08 -5.75 -4.06
C ILE A 282 -0.76 -5.10 -5.41
N SER A 283 -0.54 -3.78 -5.44
CA SER A 283 -0.22 -3.07 -6.68
C SER A 283 1.07 -3.59 -7.31
N GLN A 284 2.07 -3.95 -6.51
CA GLN A 284 3.29 -4.58 -6.99
C GLN A 284 3.02 -5.96 -7.59
N ALA A 285 2.25 -6.82 -6.93
CA ALA A 285 1.87 -8.13 -7.47
C ALA A 285 1.12 -8.02 -8.80
N ILE A 286 0.19 -7.06 -8.92
CA ILE A 286 -0.54 -6.78 -10.17
C ILE A 286 0.42 -6.34 -11.28
N ARG A 287 1.39 -5.48 -10.99
CA ARG A 287 2.40 -5.05 -11.98
C ARG A 287 3.28 -6.19 -12.47
N PHE A 288 3.57 -7.16 -11.62
CA PHE A 288 4.26 -8.39 -12.04
C PHE A 288 3.34 -9.42 -12.68
N GLY A 289 2.04 -9.17 -12.79
CA GLY A 289 1.05 -10.09 -13.37
C GLY A 289 0.90 -11.37 -12.55
N LYS A 290 0.83 -11.25 -11.23
CA LYS A 290 0.78 -12.40 -10.33
C LYS A 290 -0.57 -12.54 -9.66
N PRO A 291 -1.15 -13.77 -9.64
CA PRO A 291 -2.29 -14.10 -8.79
C PRO A 291 -1.94 -13.92 -7.31
N ILE A 292 -2.95 -13.65 -6.48
CA ILE A 292 -2.74 -13.26 -5.09
C ILE A 292 -3.61 -14.10 -4.14
N ILE A 293 -3.03 -14.55 -3.03
CA ILE A 293 -3.78 -14.93 -1.82
C ILE A 293 -3.57 -13.81 -0.80
N THR A 294 -4.65 -13.29 -0.24
CA THR A 294 -4.58 -12.31 0.84
C THR A 294 -4.97 -12.92 2.17
N ILE A 295 -4.19 -12.59 3.23
CA ILE A 295 -4.47 -12.96 4.63
C ILE A 295 -4.45 -11.65 5.43
N PRO A 296 -5.54 -10.85 5.42
CA PRO A 296 -5.56 -9.53 6.06
C PRO A 296 -5.44 -9.62 7.57
N ILE A 297 -4.94 -8.55 8.20
CA ILE A 297 -5.00 -8.37 9.66
C ILE A 297 -6.47 -8.30 10.07
N GLU A 298 -6.85 -9.05 11.08
CA GLU A 298 -8.20 -9.01 11.64
C GLU A 298 -8.53 -7.58 12.09
N ASN A 299 -9.72 -7.11 11.72
CA ASN A 299 -10.21 -5.76 12.03
C ASN A 299 -9.47 -4.58 11.36
N HIS A 300 -8.55 -4.83 10.44
CA HIS A 300 -7.92 -3.78 9.64
C HIS A 300 -8.78 -3.47 8.41
N GLY A 301 -9.61 -2.43 8.47
CA GLY A 301 -10.63 -2.12 7.45
C GLY A 301 -10.08 -2.00 6.03
N GLU A 302 -8.95 -1.31 5.84
CA GLU A 302 -8.30 -1.19 4.52
C GLU A 302 -7.87 -2.54 3.94
N GLN A 303 -7.13 -3.34 4.71
CA GLN A 303 -6.65 -4.64 4.22
C GLN A 303 -7.78 -5.61 3.90
N LEU A 304 -8.84 -5.60 4.72
CA LEU A 304 -10.04 -6.39 4.47
C LEU A 304 -10.74 -5.94 3.19
N GLY A 305 -10.99 -4.65 3.02
CA GLY A 305 -11.61 -4.11 1.80
C GLY A 305 -10.82 -4.41 0.54
N ASN A 306 -9.50 -4.22 0.57
CA ASN A 306 -8.61 -4.56 -0.54
C ASN A 306 -8.65 -6.06 -0.86
N SER A 307 -8.66 -6.91 0.17
CA SER A 307 -8.72 -8.38 0.02
C SER A 307 -10.04 -8.86 -0.57
N GLU A 308 -11.16 -8.31 -0.12
CA GLU A 308 -12.49 -8.56 -0.70
C GLU A 308 -12.53 -8.15 -2.17
N LYS A 309 -11.90 -7.01 -2.49
CA LYS A 309 -11.80 -6.55 -3.87
C LYS A 309 -11.00 -7.51 -4.74
N ILE A 310 -9.85 -8.00 -4.28
CA ILE A 310 -9.03 -9.00 -4.98
C ILE A 310 -9.84 -10.25 -5.31
N ALA A 311 -10.58 -10.78 -4.34
CA ALA A 311 -11.43 -11.94 -4.54
C ALA A 311 -12.57 -11.64 -5.54
N LYS A 312 -13.23 -10.49 -5.40
CA LYS A 312 -14.35 -10.06 -6.26
C LYS A 312 -13.96 -9.90 -7.72
N ILE A 313 -12.77 -9.37 -8.02
CA ILE A 313 -12.31 -9.20 -9.41
C ILE A 313 -11.68 -10.46 -9.99
N GLY A 314 -11.61 -11.56 -9.24
CA GLY A 314 -11.07 -12.83 -9.68
C GLY A 314 -9.55 -12.88 -9.81
N LEU A 315 -8.82 -11.97 -9.15
CA LEU A 315 -7.36 -11.98 -9.15
C LEU A 315 -6.77 -12.99 -8.15
N GLY A 316 -7.57 -13.44 -7.20
CA GLY A 316 -7.10 -14.39 -6.21
C GLY A 316 -8.14 -14.73 -5.15
N LEU A 317 -7.67 -15.14 -3.99
CA LEU A 317 -8.48 -15.58 -2.86
C LEU A 317 -8.18 -14.74 -1.61
N MET A 318 -9.19 -14.55 -0.75
CA MET A 318 -9.05 -14.00 0.58
C MET A 318 -9.22 -15.11 1.62
N LEU A 319 -8.24 -15.29 2.48
CA LEU A 319 -8.32 -16.17 3.65
C LEU A 319 -8.51 -15.30 4.90
N LYS A 320 -9.50 -15.65 5.72
CA LYS A 320 -9.73 -14.96 7.01
C LYS A 320 -8.65 -15.40 8.00
N SER A 321 -7.98 -14.45 8.66
CA SER A 321 -6.92 -14.76 9.64
C SER A 321 -7.44 -15.46 10.89
N LYS A 322 -8.70 -15.21 11.27
CA LYS A 322 -9.36 -15.87 12.39
C LYS A 322 -9.57 -17.36 12.07
N GLN A 323 -9.04 -18.23 12.92
CA GLN A 323 -9.09 -19.69 12.76
C GLN A 323 -8.36 -20.24 11.53
N LEU A 324 -7.47 -19.42 10.91
CA LEU A 324 -6.66 -19.88 9.79
C LEU A 324 -5.72 -21.01 10.24
N ASN A 325 -5.67 -22.06 9.42
CA ASN A 325 -4.75 -23.18 9.64
C ASN A 325 -3.92 -23.48 8.37
N ALA A 326 -2.91 -24.32 8.54
CA ALA A 326 -1.96 -24.66 7.49
C ALA A 326 -2.62 -25.33 6.28
N SER A 327 -3.57 -26.22 6.50
CA SER A 327 -4.27 -26.94 5.42
C SER A 327 -5.10 -25.99 4.54
N GLN A 328 -5.75 -25.00 5.13
CA GLN A 328 -6.51 -24.00 4.37
C GLN A 328 -5.58 -23.18 3.44
N VAL A 329 -4.38 -22.83 3.92
CA VAL A 329 -3.41 -22.11 3.10
C VAL A 329 -2.88 -23.02 1.98
N ALA A 330 -2.55 -24.26 2.28
CA ALA A 330 -2.07 -25.23 1.29
C ALA A 330 -3.14 -25.49 0.20
N VAL A 331 -4.39 -25.71 0.58
CA VAL A 331 -5.52 -25.88 -0.36
C VAL A 331 -5.69 -24.66 -1.26
N ALA A 332 -5.64 -23.44 -0.70
CA ALA A 332 -5.74 -22.21 -1.48
C ALA A 332 -4.58 -22.04 -2.49
N ILE A 333 -3.34 -22.41 -2.09
CA ILE A 333 -2.20 -22.41 -3.00
C ILE A 333 -2.44 -23.37 -4.17
N HIS A 334 -2.84 -24.62 -3.91
CA HIS A 334 -3.15 -25.59 -4.95
C HIS A 334 -4.29 -25.15 -5.86
N GLN A 335 -5.34 -24.54 -5.29
CA GLN A 335 -6.47 -24.02 -6.05
C GLN A 335 -6.05 -22.93 -7.05
N ILE A 336 -5.21 -21.98 -6.64
CA ILE A 336 -4.76 -20.89 -7.53
C ILE A 336 -3.79 -21.42 -8.58
N LEU A 337 -2.84 -22.25 -8.22
CA LEU A 337 -1.88 -22.81 -9.17
C LEU A 337 -2.53 -23.77 -10.18
N GLY A 338 -3.61 -24.46 -9.79
CA GLY A 338 -4.34 -25.39 -10.63
C GLY A 338 -5.38 -24.75 -11.57
N ASP A 339 -5.72 -23.47 -11.37
CA ASP A 339 -6.77 -22.80 -12.17
C ASP A 339 -6.24 -21.57 -12.92
N SER A 340 -6.05 -21.72 -14.21
CA SER A 340 -5.49 -20.69 -15.10
C SER A 340 -6.29 -19.39 -15.16
N LYS A 341 -7.52 -19.36 -14.64
CA LYS A 341 -8.35 -18.12 -14.64
C LYS A 341 -7.69 -16.99 -13.83
N TYR A 342 -7.05 -17.33 -12.71
CA TYR A 342 -6.35 -16.35 -11.86
C TYR A 342 -5.15 -15.74 -12.59
N GLN A 343 -4.36 -16.56 -13.29
CA GLN A 343 -3.22 -16.07 -14.08
C GLN A 343 -3.69 -15.22 -15.27
N ARG A 344 -4.79 -15.60 -15.95
CA ARG A 344 -5.36 -14.78 -17.03
C ARG A 344 -5.78 -13.41 -16.50
N LYS A 345 -6.47 -13.36 -15.34
CA LYS A 345 -6.87 -12.09 -14.73
C LYS A 345 -5.66 -11.25 -14.30
N ALA A 346 -4.63 -11.87 -13.76
CA ALA A 346 -3.39 -11.18 -13.39
C ALA A 346 -2.70 -10.54 -14.62
N ASN A 347 -2.65 -11.24 -15.74
CA ASN A 347 -2.09 -10.72 -16.99
C ASN A 347 -2.94 -9.58 -17.58
N GLU A 348 -4.29 -9.67 -17.52
CA GLU A 348 -5.19 -8.59 -17.93
C GLU A 348 -4.91 -7.31 -17.13
N LEU A 349 -4.85 -7.42 -15.80
CA LEU A 349 -4.60 -6.28 -14.94
C LEU A 349 -3.18 -5.71 -15.11
N ARG A 350 -2.18 -6.56 -15.32
CA ARG A 350 -0.81 -6.13 -15.65
C ARG A 350 -0.83 -5.25 -16.91
N THR A 351 -1.48 -5.68 -17.98
CA THR A 351 -1.58 -4.91 -19.23
C THR A 351 -2.24 -3.53 -19.00
N LEU A 352 -3.24 -3.46 -18.12
CA LEU A 352 -3.82 -2.16 -17.74
C LEU A 352 -2.79 -1.26 -17.02
N THR A 353 -1.96 -1.83 -16.13
CA THR A 353 -0.93 -1.05 -15.42
C THR A 353 0.21 -0.58 -16.33
N GLU A 354 0.48 -1.30 -17.42
CA GLU A 354 1.47 -0.89 -18.44
C GLU A 354 0.98 0.33 -19.23
N LYS A 355 -0.34 0.41 -19.48
CA LYS A 355 -0.97 1.55 -20.16
C LYS A 355 -1.15 2.76 -19.25
N LEU A 356 -1.28 2.56 -17.94
CA LEU A 356 -1.57 3.59 -16.96
C LEU A 356 -0.41 3.68 -15.95
N ASN A 357 0.66 4.40 -16.33
CA ASN A 357 1.82 4.58 -15.46
C ASN A 357 1.58 5.73 -14.47
N GLY A 358 1.23 5.39 -13.23
CA GLY A 358 0.87 6.36 -12.21
C GLY A 358 1.97 7.38 -11.89
N ILE A 359 3.23 6.98 -11.96
CA ILE A 359 4.35 7.88 -11.67
C ILE A 359 4.48 8.93 -12.77
N ASP A 360 4.49 8.50 -14.02
CA ASP A 360 4.65 9.41 -15.17
C ASP A 360 3.45 10.36 -15.23
N ASN A 361 2.23 9.84 -15.03
CA ASN A 361 1.02 10.66 -15.01
C ASN A 361 1.06 11.73 -13.90
N VAL A 362 1.51 11.38 -12.68
CA VAL A 362 1.65 12.35 -11.59
C VAL A 362 2.72 13.40 -11.93
N VAL A 363 3.86 12.98 -12.49
CA VAL A 363 4.93 13.91 -12.91
C VAL A 363 4.41 14.87 -13.97
N GLU A 364 3.70 14.41 -14.98
CA GLU A 364 3.12 15.27 -16.04
C GLU A 364 2.11 16.27 -15.45
N ILE A 365 1.23 15.81 -14.56
CA ILE A 365 0.26 16.69 -13.90
C ILE A 365 0.99 17.77 -13.10
N ILE A 366 2.02 17.43 -12.32
CA ILE A 366 2.80 18.41 -11.57
C ILE A 366 3.47 19.42 -12.53
N ARG A 367 4.08 18.95 -13.61
CA ARG A 367 4.73 19.81 -14.59
C ARG A 367 3.78 20.80 -15.28
N SER A 368 2.50 20.47 -15.39
CA SER A 368 1.53 21.41 -15.98
C SER A 368 1.25 22.66 -15.14
N TYR A 369 1.80 22.73 -13.93
CA TYR A 369 1.68 23.88 -13.01
C TYR A 369 2.98 24.69 -12.87
N ILE A 370 4.06 24.21 -13.48
CA ILE A 370 5.41 24.83 -13.43
C ILE A 370 5.74 25.40 -14.80
#